data_38f3eb025053b6be2c6f44257fc4d3ec
#
_entry.id   38f3eb025053b6be2c6f44257fc4d3ec
#
_cell.length_a   1.000
_cell.length_b   1.000
_cell.length_c   1.000
_cell.angle_alpha   90.00
_cell.angle_beta   90.00
_cell.angle_gamma   90.00
#
_symmetry.space_group_name_H-M   'P 1'
#
loop_
_entity.id
_entity.type
_entity.pdbx_description
1 polymer ?
#
loop_
_entity_poly.entity_id
_entity_poly.type
_entity_poly.pdbx_seq_one_letter_code
_entity_poly.pdbx_strand_id
1 'polypeptide(L)'
;VFGMRSCDATGLAFLERFFAGRSFEDDSVLARIRASLRMTMACDHPGPDCFCVCCDGGPWLTEGFDLQFADFGSRLLVDVGTGKGAAAVAAAPMLFQAAEPEAIEERARRLAEVDARFERRSYVAAGTKRISLGQVPIEKWEQWAEDCQCCGGCCFVCPTCSCFTVND
;
A
#
# COMPACT_ATOMS: atom_id res chain seq x y z
N VAL A 1 -11.78 6.81 1.96
CA VAL A 1 -11.40 5.49 2.52
C VAL A 1 -10.49 5.73 3.70
N PHE A 2 -10.84 5.20 4.87
CA PHE A 2 -10.07 5.34 6.11
C PHE A 2 -9.47 3.99 6.54
N GLY A 3 -8.27 4.01 7.13
CA GLY A 3 -7.64 2.84 7.72
C GLY A 3 -6.87 1.94 6.73
N MET A 4 -6.68 2.39 5.49
CA MET A 4 -5.80 1.70 4.55
C MET A 4 -4.37 1.64 5.12
N ARG A 5 -3.73 0.49 4.98
CA ARG A 5 -2.29 0.39 5.26
C ARG A 5 -1.48 0.98 4.09
N SER A 6 -0.22 1.26 4.32
CA SER A 6 0.69 1.78 3.28
C SER A 6 0.76 0.85 2.06
N CYS A 7 0.77 -0.48 2.25
CA CYS A 7 0.76 -1.46 1.17
C CYS A 7 -0.53 -1.40 0.32
N ASP A 8 -1.70 -1.18 0.95
CA ASP A 8 -2.97 -1.05 0.24
C ASP A 8 -3.00 0.24 -0.60
N ALA A 9 -2.49 1.35 -0.04
CA ALA A 9 -2.40 2.61 -0.75
C ALA A 9 -1.44 2.54 -1.93
N THR A 10 -0.30 1.84 -1.77
CA THR A 10 0.63 1.55 -2.87
C THR A 10 -0.04 0.72 -3.96
N GLY A 11 -0.81 -0.32 -3.58
CA GLY A 11 -1.60 -1.12 -4.51
C GLY A 11 -2.65 -0.28 -5.26
N LEU A 12 -3.34 0.61 -4.56
CA LEU A 12 -4.32 1.52 -5.17
C LEU A 12 -3.66 2.49 -6.17
N ALA A 13 -2.49 3.04 -5.83
CA ALA A 13 -1.71 3.89 -6.73
C ALA A 13 -1.23 3.12 -7.97
N PHE A 14 -0.88 1.84 -7.82
CA PHE A 14 -0.58 0.96 -8.96
C PHE A 14 -1.81 0.80 -9.86
N LEU A 15 -2.99 0.50 -9.30
CA LEU A 15 -4.24 0.36 -10.09
C LEU A 15 -4.59 1.66 -10.82
N GLU A 16 -4.42 2.81 -10.18
CA GLU A 16 -4.66 4.11 -10.82
C GLU A 16 -3.79 4.27 -12.06
N ARG A 17 -2.48 3.99 -11.95
CA ARG A 17 -1.55 4.03 -13.10
C ARG A 17 -1.89 2.99 -14.16
N PHE A 18 -2.28 1.80 -13.74
CA PHE A 18 -2.63 0.70 -14.63
C PHE A 18 -3.85 1.04 -15.50
N PHE A 19 -4.90 1.63 -14.92
CA PHE A 19 -6.11 1.98 -15.64
C PHE A 19 -5.99 3.30 -16.42
N ALA A 20 -5.10 4.22 -16.03
CA ALA A 20 -4.84 5.46 -16.74
C ALA A 20 -3.84 5.32 -17.90
N GLY A 21 -2.98 4.32 -17.88
CA GLY A 21 -1.86 4.19 -18.83
C GLY A 21 -2.11 3.34 -20.06
N ARG A 22 -3.36 2.97 -20.36
CA ARG A 22 -3.72 2.09 -21.49
C ARG A 22 -4.38 2.85 -22.62
N SER A 23 -4.47 2.20 -23.80
CA SER A 23 -5.18 2.73 -24.98
C SER A 23 -6.66 3.00 -24.71
N PHE A 24 -7.24 2.31 -23.72
CA PHE A 24 -8.57 2.55 -23.18
C PHE A 24 -8.43 2.80 -21.69
N GLU A 25 -8.73 4.03 -21.26
CA GLU A 25 -8.83 4.35 -19.85
C GLU A 25 -10.16 3.85 -19.28
N ASP A 26 -10.12 3.27 -18.07
CA ASP A 26 -11.37 2.95 -17.37
C ASP A 26 -11.78 4.16 -16.52
N ASP A 27 -12.53 5.05 -17.18
CA ASP A 27 -13.02 6.30 -16.56
C ASP A 27 -13.84 6.04 -15.28
N SER A 28 -14.56 4.93 -15.23
CA SER A 28 -15.41 4.58 -14.08
C SER A 28 -14.58 4.25 -12.85
N VAL A 29 -13.53 3.44 -13.02
CA VAL A 29 -12.58 3.11 -11.95
C VAL A 29 -11.77 4.33 -11.56
N LEU A 30 -11.23 5.05 -12.54
CA LEU A 30 -10.41 6.25 -12.30
C LEU A 30 -11.18 7.34 -11.58
N ALA A 31 -12.43 7.60 -11.97
CA ALA A 31 -13.28 8.59 -11.32
C ALA A 31 -13.49 8.26 -9.83
N ARG A 32 -13.73 6.98 -9.49
CA ARG A 32 -13.89 6.54 -8.09
C ARG A 32 -12.62 6.68 -7.29
N ILE A 33 -11.48 6.25 -7.84
CA ILE A 33 -10.18 6.36 -7.19
C ILE A 33 -9.85 7.83 -6.93
N ARG A 34 -10.00 8.68 -7.96
CA ARG A 34 -9.68 10.12 -7.89
C ARG A 34 -10.64 10.91 -7.00
N ALA A 35 -11.91 10.52 -6.91
CA ALA A 35 -12.87 11.14 -6.01
C ALA A 35 -12.66 10.75 -4.53
N SER A 36 -12.00 9.63 -4.25
CA SER A 36 -11.82 9.16 -2.87
C SER A 36 -10.84 10.04 -2.09
N LEU A 37 -11.12 10.25 -0.81
CA LEU A 37 -10.17 10.77 0.17
C LEU A 37 -9.42 9.58 0.76
N ARG A 38 -8.08 9.55 0.57
CA ARG A 38 -7.21 8.44 1.00
C ARG A 38 -6.63 8.76 2.36
N MET A 39 -7.17 8.12 3.38
CA MET A 39 -6.75 8.25 4.77
C MET A 39 -6.06 6.96 5.21
N THR A 40 -4.74 6.98 5.27
CA THR A 40 -3.90 5.82 5.58
C THR A 40 -3.51 5.78 7.04
N MET A 41 -3.30 4.58 7.55
CA MET A 41 -2.69 4.35 8.87
C MET A 41 -1.26 3.85 8.67
N ALA A 42 -0.30 4.51 9.29
CA ALA A 42 1.05 3.99 9.37
C ALA A 42 1.04 2.61 10.04
N CYS A 43 1.95 1.75 9.61
CA CYS A 43 2.05 0.40 10.14
C CYS A 43 3.11 0.33 11.23
N ASP A 44 2.71 0.08 12.47
CA ASP A 44 3.60 -0.02 13.63
C ASP A 44 3.97 -1.46 13.94
N HIS A 45 3.21 -2.43 13.42
CA HIS A 45 3.37 -3.85 13.71
C HIS A 45 3.35 -4.66 12.41
N PRO A 46 4.48 -4.75 11.69
CA PRO A 46 4.57 -5.63 10.53
C PRO A 46 4.44 -7.09 10.96
N GLY A 47 3.70 -7.87 10.19
CA GLY A 47 3.66 -9.31 10.36
C GLY A 47 4.93 -9.99 9.85
N PRO A 48 5.16 -11.26 10.19
CA PRO A 48 6.37 -12.01 9.79
C PRO A 48 6.52 -12.17 8.27
N ASP A 49 5.41 -12.10 7.54
CA ASP A 49 5.38 -12.24 6.08
C ASP A 49 5.27 -10.91 5.34
N CYS A 50 5.35 -9.78 6.06
CA CYS A 50 5.33 -8.47 5.43
C CYS A 50 6.61 -8.20 4.63
N PHE A 51 6.44 -7.74 3.39
CA PHE A 51 7.53 -7.44 2.46
C PHE A 51 7.37 -6.11 1.71
N CYS A 52 6.51 -5.21 2.18
CA CYS A 52 6.26 -3.92 1.54
C CYS A 52 7.55 -3.12 1.30
N VAL A 53 8.53 -3.22 2.21
CA VAL A 53 9.86 -2.61 2.08
C VAL A 53 10.69 -3.15 0.90
N CYS A 54 10.26 -4.26 0.29
CA CYS A 54 10.90 -4.85 -0.87
C CYS A 54 10.22 -4.44 -2.20
N CYS A 55 9.16 -3.64 -2.12
CA CYS A 55 8.32 -3.22 -3.26
C CYS A 55 8.22 -1.69 -3.33
N ASP A 56 9.29 -0.97 -3.01
CA ASP A 56 9.35 0.50 -2.97
C ASP A 56 8.25 1.14 -2.09
N GLY A 57 7.69 0.35 -1.18
CA GLY A 57 6.77 0.76 -0.14
C GLY A 57 7.45 0.77 1.22
N GLY A 58 6.67 0.82 2.25
CA GLY A 58 7.17 0.76 3.61
C GLY A 58 6.03 0.86 4.63
N PRO A 59 6.35 0.82 5.92
CA PRO A 59 5.36 1.00 6.96
C PRO A 59 4.77 2.42 6.96
N TRP A 60 5.44 3.35 6.28
CA TRP A 60 5.11 4.76 6.16
C TRP A 60 5.21 5.19 4.70
N LEU A 61 4.24 5.98 4.22
CA LEU A 61 4.24 6.53 2.88
C LEU A 61 4.88 7.93 2.85
N THR A 62 5.58 8.23 1.77
CA THR A 62 6.05 9.58 1.43
C THR A 62 5.09 10.30 0.49
N GLU A 63 4.28 9.55 -0.25
CA GLU A 63 3.29 10.06 -1.21
C GLU A 63 2.13 9.07 -1.39
N GLY A 64 1.10 9.43 -2.17
CA GLY A 64 -0.02 8.52 -2.49
C GLY A 64 -1.15 8.51 -1.45
N PHE A 65 -1.13 9.41 -0.47
CA PHE A 65 -2.18 9.59 0.53
C PHE A 65 -2.65 11.06 0.57
N ASP A 66 -3.85 11.29 1.06
CA ASP A 66 -4.35 12.63 1.37
C ASP A 66 -4.08 12.99 2.84
N LEU A 67 -4.35 12.05 3.74
CA LEU A 67 -3.98 12.11 5.16
C LEU A 67 -3.32 10.79 5.57
N GLN A 68 -2.25 10.86 6.34
CA GLN A 68 -1.60 9.70 6.92
C GLN A 68 -1.54 9.84 8.43
N PHE A 69 -2.02 8.83 9.14
CA PHE A 69 -2.14 8.82 10.58
C PHE A 69 -1.09 7.90 11.20
N ALA A 70 -0.41 8.35 12.24
CA ALA A 70 0.39 7.51 13.13
C ALA A 70 -0.27 7.47 14.49
N ASP A 71 -0.42 6.27 15.05
CA ASP A 71 -1.05 6.06 16.35
C ASP A 71 -0.04 6.25 17.48
N PHE A 72 -0.33 7.18 18.38
CA PHE A 72 0.44 7.46 19.60
C PHE A 72 -0.35 7.06 20.86
N GLY A 73 -1.36 6.21 20.71
CA GLY A 73 -2.21 5.71 21.78
C GLY A 73 -3.32 6.69 22.15
N SER A 74 -3.01 7.79 22.80
CA SER A 74 -3.99 8.81 23.22
C SER A 74 -4.29 9.84 22.14
N ARG A 75 -3.49 9.90 21.09
CA ARG A 75 -3.61 10.86 19.98
C ARG A 75 -3.09 10.26 18.69
N LEU A 76 -3.53 10.82 17.57
CA LEU A 76 -3.01 10.50 16.24
C LEU A 76 -2.16 11.66 15.73
N LEU A 77 -0.96 11.37 15.26
CA LEU A 77 -0.20 12.34 14.47
C LEU A 77 -0.63 12.21 13.02
N VAL A 78 -0.89 13.35 12.36
CA VAL A 78 -1.45 13.39 11.00
C VAL A 78 -0.51 14.13 10.08
N ASP A 79 -0.09 13.45 8.99
CA ASP A 79 0.56 14.10 7.86
C ASP A 79 -0.48 14.45 6.80
N VAL A 80 -0.38 15.66 6.26
CA VAL A 80 -1.22 16.15 5.17
C VAL A 80 -0.45 16.03 3.85
N GLY A 81 -0.87 15.10 3.00
CA GLY A 81 -0.17 14.79 1.74
C GLY A 81 -0.64 15.60 0.53
N THR A 82 -1.90 16.05 0.52
CA THR A 82 -2.50 16.71 -0.63
C THR A 82 -3.43 17.87 -0.23
N GLY A 83 -3.82 18.67 -1.25
CA GLY A 83 -4.85 19.72 -1.06
C GLY A 83 -6.21 19.17 -0.60
N LYS A 84 -6.58 17.93 -0.99
CA LYS A 84 -7.78 17.28 -0.46
C LYS A 84 -7.66 16.99 1.03
N GLY A 85 -6.51 16.52 1.46
CA GLY A 85 -6.19 16.31 2.87
C GLY A 85 -6.27 17.62 3.65
N ALA A 86 -5.67 18.69 3.14
CA ALA A 86 -5.74 20.02 3.75
C ALA A 86 -7.19 20.52 3.87
N ALA A 87 -8.00 20.34 2.83
CA ALA A 87 -9.42 20.71 2.86
C ALA A 87 -10.20 19.88 3.91
N ALA A 88 -9.90 18.61 4.05
CA ALA A 88 -10.52 17.75 5.06
C ALA A 88 -10.16 18.20 6.49
N VAL A 89 -8.92 18.57 6.75
CA VAL A 89 -8.49 19.15 8.05
C VAL A 89 -9.20 20.48 8.30
N ALA A 90 -9.26 21.35 7.30
CA ALA A 90 -9.94 22.64 7.42
C ALA A 90 -11.44 22.53 7.67
N ALA A 91 -12.08 21.46 7.19
CA ALA A 91 -13.49 21.19 7.42
C ALA A 91 -13.83 20.77 8.87
N ALA A 92 -12.83 20.33 9.64
CA ALA A 92 -13.01 19.88 11.02
C ALA A 92 -11.91 20.42 11.96
N PRO A 93 -11.72 21.73 12.05
CA PRO A 93 -10.57 22.33 12.74
C PRO A 93 -10.52 21.99 14.23
N MET A 94 -11.66 21.67 14.84
CA MET A 94 -11.75 21.27 16.26
C MET A 94 -11.11 19.90 16.55
N LEU A 95 -10.85 19.08 15.53
CA LEU A 95 -10.23 17.76 15.69
C LEU A 95 -8.72 17.79 15.52
N PHE A 96 -8.16 18.91 15.05
CA PHE A 96 -6.76 19.02 14.70
C PHE A 96 -6.11 20.19 15.43
N GLN A 97 -4.86 20.00 15.78
CA GLN A 97 -3.98 21.05 16.31
C GLN A 97 -2.59 20.92 15.69
N ALA A 98 -1.80 21.98 15.74
CA ALA A 98 -0.42 21.92 15.29
C ALA A 98 0.35 20.83 16.07
N ALA A 99 1.15 20.06 15.36
CA ALA A 99 1.99 19.04 15.98
C ALA A 99 3.18 19.70 16.68
N GLU A 100 3.48 19.26 17.90
CA GLU A 100 4.67 19.69 18.62
C GLU A 100 5.92 19.06 17.96
N PRO A 101 7.07 19.77 17.96
CA PRO A 101 8.31 19.28 17.37
C PRO A 101 8.71 17.89 17.88
N GLU A 102 8.52 17.63 19.17
CA GLU A 102 8.83 16.36 19.82
C GLU A 102 8.00 15.20 19.26
N ALA A 103 6.76 15.45 18.84
CA ALA A 103 5.92 14.44 18.22
C ALA A 103 6.43 14.06 16.83
N ILE A 104 6.99 15.03 16.10
CA ILE A 104 7.59 14.81 14.78
C ILE A 104 8.87 13.97 14.91
N GLU A 105 9.71 14.28 15.90
CA GLU A 105 10.92 13.50 16.19
C GLU A 105 10.58 12.08 16.64
N GLU A 106 9.59 11.94 17.52
CA GLU A 106 9.09 10.64 17.97
C GLU A 106 8.62 9.78 16.80
N ARG A 107 7.90 10.38 15.86
CA ARG A 107 7.47 9.70 14.62
C ARG A 107 8.67 9.16 13.84
N ALA A 108 9.68 9.98 13.61
CA ALA A 108 10.86 9.58 12.86
C ALA A 108 11.59 8.41 13.53
N ARG A 109 11.69 8.42 14.85
CA ARG A 109 12.28 7.33 15.63
C ARG A 109 11.47 6.04 15.49
N ARG A 110 10.13 6.10 15.68
CA ARG A 110 9.25 4.93 15.54
C ARG A 110 9.31 4.33 14.15
N LEU A 111 9.38 5.16 13.11
CA LEU A 111 9.51 4.69 11.74
C LEU A 111 10.78 3.84 11.56
N ALA A 112 11.92 4.32 12.07
CA ALA A 112 13.18 3.58 12.00
C ALA A 112 13.11 2.26 12.80
N GLU A 113 12.48 2.27 13.97
CA GLU A 113 12.27 1.06 14.77
C GLU A 113 11.39 0.04 14.07
N VAL A 114 10.31 0.47 13.43
CA VAL A 114 9.41 -0.42 12.69
C VAL A 114 10.10 -0.99 11.45
N ASP A 115 10.85 -0.17 10.71
CA ASP A 115 11.60 -0.64 9.54
C ASP A 115 12.62 -1.72 9.94
N ALA A 116 13.25 -1.58 11.11
CA ALA A 116 14.19 -2.57 11.64
C ALA A 116 13.54 -3.91 12.03
N ARG A 117 12.22 -3.96 12.22
CA ARG A 117 11.48 -5.20 12.57
C ARG A 117 11.21 -6.11 11.38
N PHE A 118 11.45 -5.65 10.15
CA PHE A 118 11.30 -6.51 8.97
C PHE A 118 12.42 -7.55 8.93
N GLU A 119 12.12 -8.78 9.35
CA GLU A 119 13.08 -9.88 9.43
C GLU A 119 13.46 -10.45 8.05
N ARG A 120 12.53 -10.40 7.09
CA ARG A 120 12.70 -10.95 5.74
C ARG A 120 12.82 -9.84 4.73
N ARG A 121 13.82 -10.00 3.84
CA ARG A 121 14.01 -9.12 2.68
C ARG A 121 13.92 -9.98 1.42
N SER A 122 12.87 -9.82 0.65
CA SER A 122 12.67 -10.50 -0.62
C SER A 122 13.17 -9.63 -1.75
N TYR A 123 13.93 -10.21 -2.67
CA TYR A 123 14.43 -9.50 -3.85
C TYR A 123 13.38 -9.55 -4.97
N VAL A 124 12.25 -8.89 -4.78
CA VAL A 124 11.10 -8.91 -5.70
C VAL A 124 11.48 -8.49 -7.10
N ALA A 125 12.23 -7.41 -7.26
CA ALA A 125 12.70 -6.94 -8.57
C ALA A 125 13.58 -7.96 -9.28
N ALA A 126 14.50 -8.64 -8.57
CA ALA A 126 15.33 -9.70 -9.13
C ALA A 126 14.51 -10.94 -9.52
N GLY A 127 13.52 -11.31 -8.70
CA GLY A 127 12.57 -12.38 -9.00
C GLY A 127 11.77 -12.09 -10.27
N THR A 128 11.17 -10.92 -10.36
CA THR A 128 10.42 -10.46 -11.53
C THR A 128 11.29 -10.46 -12.79
N LYS A 129 12.52 -9.96 -12.70
CA LYS A 129 13.47 -9.98 -13.82
C LYS A 129 13.76 -11.40 -14.31
N ARG A 130 14.00 -12.35 -13.41
CA ARG A 130 14.25 -13.76 -13.78
C ARG A 130 13.05 -14.39 -14.47
N ILE A 131 11.82 -14.11 -14.00
CA ILE A 131 10.59 -14.58 -14.64
C ILE A 131 10.46 -13.97 -16.04
N SER A 132 10.62 -12.65 -16.18
CA SER A 132 10.52 -11.95 -17.47
C SER A 132 11.54 -12.40 -18.49
N LEU A 133 12.71 -12.88 -18.06
CA LEU A 133 13.76 -13.40 -18.92
C LEU A 133 13.63 -14.92 -19.20
N GLY A 134 12.57 -15.57 -18.74
CA GLY A 134 12.38 -17.01 -18.90
C GLY A 134 13.43 -17.86 -18.17
N GLN A 135 14.06 -17.31 -17.12
CA GLN A 135 15.13 -17.98 -16.37
C GLN A 135 14.63 -18.91 -15.25
N VAL A 136 13.31 -19.04 -15.12
CA VAL A 136 12.68 -19.98 -14.17
C VAL A 136 12.30 -21.22 -14.95
N PRO A 137 12.92 -22.39 -14.66
CA PRO A 137 12.64 -23.62 -15.39
C PRO A 137 11.22 -24.11 -15.14
N ILE A 138 10.66 -24.84 -16.13
CA ILE A 138 9.26 -25.29 -16.07
C ILE A 138 9.00 -26.19 -14.87
N GLU A 139 9.95 -27.02 -14.49
CA GLU A 139 9.85 -27.95 -13.37
C GLU A 139 9.61 -27.21 -12.05
N LYS A 140 10.10 -25.96 -11.95
CA LYS A 140 9.85 -25.13 -10.77
C LYS A 140 8.41 -24.64 -10.71
N TRP A 141 7.82 -24.32 -11.88
CA TRP A 141 6.42 -23.97 -11.97
C TRP A 141 5.51 -25.16 -11.66
N GLU A 142 5.85 -26.33 -12.18
CA GLU A 142 5.14 -27.59 -11.90
C GLU A 142 5.16 -27.89 -10.40
N GLN A 143 6.32 -27.79 -9.74
CA GLN A 143 6.44 -27.97 -8.30
C GLN A 143 5.54 -27.03 -7.51
N TRP A 144 5.46 -25.74 -7.88
CA TRP A 144 4.58 -24.79 -7.21
C TRP A 144 3.10 -25.08 -7.51
N ALA A 145 2.80 -25.57 -8.69
CA ALA A 145 1.44 -25.92 -9.08
C ALA A 145 0.91 -27.15 -8.31
N GLU A 146 1.76 -28.11 -7.94
CA GLU A 146 1.40 -29.28 -7.12
C GLU A 146 0.86 -28.87 -5.74
N ASP A 147 1.41 -27.80 -5.14
CA ASP A 147 0.96 -27.26 -3.86
C ASP A 147 -0.31 -26.40 -3.98
N CYS A 148 -0.72 -26.06 -5.19
CA CYS A 148 -1.80 -25.13 -5.46
C CYS A 148 -3.16 -25.84 -5.53
N GLN A 149 -4.08 -25.48 -4.63
CA GLN A 149 -5.46 -26.01 -4.63
C GLN A 149 -6.40 -25.29 -5.63
N CYS A 150 -5.90 -24.38 -6.47
CA CYS A 150 -6.66 -23.59 -7.43
C CYS A 150 -7.87 -22.84 -6.84
N CYS A 151 -7.84 -22.48 -5.57
CA CYS A 151 -8.95 -21.83 -4.87
C CYS A 151 -9.12 -20.33 -5.21
N GLY A 152 -8.16 -19.71 -5.93
CA GLY A 152 -8.20 -18.30 -6.29
C GLY A 152 -7.96 -17.31 -5.13
N GLY A 153 -7.74 -17.79 -3.92
CA GLY A 153 -7.59 -16.95 -2.73
C GLY A 153 -6.49 -15.90 -2.85
N CYS A 154 -5.36 -16.24 -3.49
CA CYS A 154 -4.26 -15.30 -3.74
C CYS A 154 -4.66 -14.12 -4.64
N CYS A 155 -5.51 -14.35 -5.65
CA CYS A 155 -6.04 -13.30 -6.51
C CYS A 155 -7.11 -12.48 -5.79
N PHE A 156 -7.87 -13.10 -4.90
CA PHE A 156 -8.95 -12.43 -4.19
C PHE A 156 -8.44 -11.45 -3.12
N VAL A 157 -7.34 -11.79 -2.45
CA VAL A 157 -6.77 -10.93 -1.39
C VAL A 157 -5.75 -9.92 -1.92
N CYS A 158 -5.27 -10.08 -3.15
CA CYS A 158 -4.27 -9.20 -3.73
C CYS A 158 -4.90 -7.87 -4.15
N PRO A 159 -4.46 -6.72 -3.61
CA PRO A 159 -5.04 -5.41 -3.93
C PRO A 159 -4.79 -4.96 -5.37
N THR A 160 -3.87 -5.60 -6.09
CA THR A 160 -3.56 -5.29 -7.50
C THR A 160 -4.21 -6.26 -8.49
N CYS A 161 -4.89 -7.31 -8.02
CA CYS A 161 -5.62 -8.24 -8.87
C CYS A 161 -7.01 -7.69 -9.19
N SER A 162 -7.18 -7.14 -10.39
CA SER A 162 -8.42 -6.54 -10.87
C SER A 162 -9.11 -7.33 -11.99
N CYS A 163 -8.45 -8.37 -12.50
CA CYS A 163 -9.01 -9.21 -13.55
C CYS A 163 -9.86 -10.33 -12.94
N PHE A 164 -11.04 -10.54 -13.49
CA PHE A 164 -11.91 -11.66 -13.16
C PHE A 164 -12.60 -12.18 -14.41
N THR A 165 -12.97 -13.45 -14.40
CA THR A 165 -13.76 -14.07 -15.44
C THR A 165 -15.09 -14.49 -14.84
N VAL A 166 -16.18 -14.20 -15.54
CA VAL A 166 -17.51 -14.73 -15.24
C VAL A 166 -17.73 -15.93 -16.17
N ASN A 167 -17.92 -17.11 -15.59
CA ASN A 167 -18.28 -18.33 -16.31
C ASN A 167 -19.74 -18.65 -15.97
N ASP A 168 -20.55 -18.87 -17.00
CA ASP A 168 -21.94 -19.35 -16.88
C ASP A 168 -21.96 -20.86 -16.64
#